data_481e302cdc9c12ffb3288abf79a5a215
#
_entry.id   481e302cdc9c12ffb3288abf79a5a215
#
_cell.length_a   1.000
_cell.length_b   1.000
_cell.length_c   1.000
_cell.angle_alpha   90.00
_cell.angle_beta   90.00
_cell.angle_gamma   90.00
#
_symmetry.space_group_name_H-M   'P 1'
#
loop_
_entity.id
_entity.type
_entity.pdbx_description
1 polymer ?
#
loop_
_entity_poly.entity_id
_entity_poly.type
_entity_poly.pdbx_seq_one_letter_code
_entity_poly.pdbx_strand_id
1 'polypeptide(L)'
;MKGEGRAGPMTMRPIPADWDVKNNILETIGNTPLVRLNRVTAGIKATVIAKLEYFNPGGSVKDRIGYQMIDDFEARGKLKPGGMVVECTSGNTGVGIALACTVRGYRSTFTMPDKMSQEKIRMLKAYGARVIVTPTAVEPESPESYYSVARRVVQETPNSVHTNQYDNPVNPLSHYRTTGPEIWRQTRGRVDYFVCGIGTCGTISGTGRYLKEQNPNVKVVGADPEGSMLKDWIERGVMTEAHTYKIEGIGEDFIPEALHKQYVDEVVRVDDRAAYTMARRLAREEGILVGSSAGAAVVAALDVARRAPDDAVIVVLLPDSGDRYLSKVHSDEWMKENRLLEGFDPTVGEVLQRRASGMPLLVCADAGTIVRDAIGLIRQYDISQLPVLRGGRNEGVIIEAHILRAALEDPSVLSKPAADVMDAPLPEISAGETAEQARQLMAQRDGGALLVREGDRIAGILTRLDLIDHIL
;
A
#
# COMPACT_ATOMS: atom_id res chain seq x y z
N MET A 1 17.24 28.41 41.44
CA MET A 1 16.39 28.92 40.37
C MET A 1 14.95 28.77 40.81
N LYS A 2 14.21 29.86 40.79
CA LYS A 2 12.89 29.99 41.44
C LYS A 2 11.84 29.21 40.70
N GLY A 3 10.97 28.51 41.45
CA GLY A 3 9.89 27.72 40.93
C GLY A 3 8.89 28.57 40.12
N GLU A 4 8.59 28.10 38.93
CA GLU A 4 7.45 28.61 38.16
C GLU A 4 6.16 28.18 38.87
N GLY A 5 5.43 29.17 39.31
CA GLY A 5 4.14 28.98 39.96
C GLY A 5 3.15 28.31 38.99
N ARG A 6 2.56 27.18 39.43
CA ARG A 6 1.41 26.59 38.77
C ARG A 6 0.30 27.64 38.75
N ALA A 7 -0.06 28.13 37.58
CA ALA A 7 -1.26 28.91 37.39
C ALA A 7 -2.45 28.08 37.91
N GLY A 8 -3.21 28.63 38.83
CA GLY A 8 -4.44 28.01 39.32
C GLY A 8 -5.44 27.76 38.17
N PRO A 9 -6.48 26.95 38.38
CA PRO A 9 -7.44 26.65 37.33
C PRO A 9 -8.00 27.96 36.79
N MET A 10 -7.71 28.24 35.53
CA MET A 10 -8.29 29.39 34.81
C MET A 10 -9.80 29.16 34.72
N THR A 11 -10.59 29.93 35.47
CA THR A 11 -12.04 29.91 35.33
C THR A 11 -12.38 30.54 33.99
N MET A 12 -12.54 29.69 32.98
CA MET A 12 -13.01 30.13 31.66
C MET A 12 -14.42 30.68 31.79
N ARG A 13 -14.67 31.84 31.19
CA ARG A 13 -16.06 32.35 31.06
C ARG A 13 -16.84 31.34 30.20
N PRO A 14 -18.06 30.95 30.61
CA PRO A 14 -18.88 30.07 29.82
C PRO A 14 -19.20 30.72 28.47
N ILE A 15 -19.13 29.93 27.41
CA ILE A 15 -19.56 30.34 26.06
C ILE A 15 -21.07 30.46 26.09
N PRO A 16 -21.68 31.55 25.58
CA PRO A 16 -23.13 31.65 25.46
C PRO A 16 -23.72 30.46 24.70
N ALA A 17 -24.84 29.94 25.20
CA ALA A 17 -25.45 28.72 24.66
C ALA A 17 -26.01 28.87 23.23
N ASP A 18 -26.23 30.07 22.77
CA ASP A 18 -26.70 30.43 21.43
C ASP A 18 -25.58 30.59 20.40
N TRP A 19 -24.31 30.48 20.83
CA TRP A 19 -23.17 30.54 19.91
C TRP A 19 -22.88 29.14 19.35
N ASP A 20 -22.63 29.07 18.03
CA ASP A 20 -22.11 27.82 17.39
C ASP A 20 -20.59 27.71 17.56
N VAL A 21 -20.15 27.63 18.82
CA VAL A 21 -18.75 27.49 19.21
C VAL A 21 -18.58 26.17 19.96
N LYS A 22 -17.58 25.37 19.55
CA LYS A 22 -17.24 24.12 20.22
C LYS A 22 -16.30 24.38 21.40
N ASN A 23 -16.50 23.66 22.51
CA ASN A 23 -15.65 23.83 23.70
C ASN A 23 -14.22 23.33 23.48
N ASN A 24 -14.04 22.34 22.63
CA ASN A 24 -12.74 21.80 22.25
C ASN A 24 -12.81 21.09 20.91
N ILE A 25 -11.66 20.74 20.37
CA ILE A 25 -11.54 20.14 19.05
C ILE A 25 -12.21 18.75 18.92
N LEU A 26 -12.41 18.00 20.02
CA LEU A 26 -13.06 16.70 19.98
C LEU A 26 -14.55 16.79 19.59
N GLU A 27 -15.19 17.91 19.88
CA GLU A 27 -16.60 18.16 19.50
C GLU A 27 -16.78 18.40 17.98
N THR A 28 -15.69 18.49 17.23
CA THR A 28 -15.72 18.59 15.77
C THR A 28 -15.57 17.22 15.09
N ILE A 29 -15.34 16.15 15.86
CA ILE A 29 -15.26 14.80 15.33
C ILE A 29 -16.62 14.35 14.81
N GLY A 30 -16.64 13.80 13.61
CA GLY A 30 -17.87 13.33 12.97
C GLY A 30 -18.55 14.39 12.11
N ASN A 31 -19.78 14.13 11.72
CA ASN A 31 -20.54 14.93 10.76
C ASN A 31 -19.76 15.26 9.47
N THR A 32 -18.87 14.35 9.08
CA THR A 32 -18.04 14.48 7.89
C THR A 32 -18.91 14.56 6.63
N PRO A 33 -18.49 15.30 5.59
CA PRO A 33 -19.32 15.53 4.42
C PRO A 33 -19.47 14.28 3.55
N LEU A 34 -20.59 14.23 2.83
CA LEU A 34 -20.81 13.35 1.68
C LEU A 34 -20.62 14.16 0.40
N VAL A 35 -19.80 13.64 -0.54
CA VAL A 35 -19.52 14.27 -1.83
C VAL A 35 -19.78 13.28 -2.96
N ARG A 36 -20.56 13.68 -3.96
CA ARG A 36 -20.77 12.85 -5.16
C ARG A 36 -19.50 12.77 -5.99
N LEU A 37 -19.12 11.56 -6.39
CA LEU A 37 -18.06 11.33 -7.37
C LEU A 37 -18.64 11.48 -8.78
N ASN A 38 -17.91 12.14 -9.69
CA ASN A 38 -18.44 12.52 -11.00
C ASN A 38 -17.56 12.02 -12.14
N ARG A 39 -16.24 12.33 -12.12
CA ARG A 39 -15.33 12.01 -13.24
C ARG A 39 -14.83 10.58 -13.18
N VAL A 40 -14.45 10.11 -11.99
CA VAL A 40 -14.01 8.71 -11.81
C VAL A 40 -15.14 7.71 -12.01
N THR A 41 -16.40 8.17 -11.97
CA THR A 41 -17.62 7.39 -12.21
C THR A 41 -18.16 7.53 -13.65
N ALA A 42 -17.39 8.11 -14.58
CA ALA A 42 -17.84 8.28 -15.96
C ALA A 42 -18.31 6.94 -16.58
N GLY A 43 -19.49 6.96 -17.20
CA GLY A 43 -20.11 5.76 -17.78
C GLY A 43 -20.88 4.87 -16.81
N ILE A 44 -20.89 5.16 -15.49
CA ILE A 44 -21.68 4.48 -14.47
C ILE A 44 -22.97 5.27 -14.23
N LYS A 45 -24.10 4.56 -14.20
CA LYS A 45 -25.42 5.15 -14.00
C LYS A 45 -25.78 5.29 -12.52
N ALA A 46 -25.37 4.31 -11.70
CA ALA A 46 -25.58 4.36 -10.25
C ALA A 46 -24.90 5.60 -9.63
N THR A 47 -25.48 6.11 -8.56
CA THR A 47 -24.92 7.27 -7.84
C THR A 47 -23.90 6.82 -6.82
N VAL A 48 -22.64 7.23 -6.97
CA VAL A 48 -21.54 6.95 -6.02
C VAL A 48 -21.22 8.20 -5.22
N ILE A 49 -21.28 8.08 -3.88
CA ILE A 49 -21.11 9.17 -2.92
C ILE A 49 -19.99 8.82 -1.96
N ALA A 50 -18.98 9.67 -1.86
CA ALA A 50 -17.85 9.52 -0.95
C ALA A 50 -18.14 10.14 0.43
N LYS A 51 -17.97 9.37 1.50
CA LYS A 51 -17.95 9.84 2.89
C LYS A 51 -16.51 10.21 3.25
N LEU A 52 -16.23 11.51 3.39
CA LEU A 52 -14.86 12.05 3.51
C LEU A 52 -14.43 12.12 4.99
N GLU A 53 -13.88 11.02 5.50
CA GLU A 53 -13.48 10.93 6.91
C GLU A 53 -12.23 11.74 7.28
N TYR A 54 -11.47 12.22 6.30
CA TYR A 54 -10.36 13.12 6.56
C TYR A 54 -10.77 14.54 7.01
N PHE A 55 -12.04 14.87 6.99
CA PHE A 55 -12.56 16.09 7.62
C PHE A 55 -12.63 16.02 9.15
N ASN A 56 -12.39 14.87 9.75
CA ASN A 56 -12.14 14.82 11.19
C ASN A 56 -10.86 15.60 11.54
N PRO A 57 -10.77 16.20 12.74
CA PRO A 57 -9.66 17.10 13.10
C PRO A 57 -8.26 16.47 13.08
N GLY A 58 -8.15 15.17 13.37
CA GLY A 58 -6.92 14.40 13.22
C GLY A 58 -6.73 13.83 11.81
N GLY A 59 -7.61 14.15 10.85
CA GLY A 59 -7.51 13.81 9.43
C GLY A 59 -7.84 12.38 9.08
N SER A 60 -8.59 11.65 9.91
CA SER A 60 -9.00 10.29 9.58
C SER A 60 -10.24 9.79 10.33
N VAL A 61 -10.78 8.67 9.84
CA VAL A 61 -11.86 7.90 10.48
C VAL A 61 -11.50 7.43 11.90
N LYS A 62 -10.21 7.32 12.22
CA LYS A 62 -9.75 6.81 13.52
C LYS A 62 -9.91 7.81 14.67
N ASP A 63 -10.16 9.08 14.39
CA ASP A 63 -10.49 10.06 15.42
C ASP A 63 -11.72 9.65 16.20
N ARG A 64 -12.70 9.06 15.51
CA ARG A 64 -13.95 8.56 16.11
C ARG A 64 -13.68 7.51 17.18
N ILE A 65 -12.88 6.50 16.86
CA ILE A 65 -12.59 5.41 17.79
C ILE A 65 -11.61 5.83 18.88
N GLY A 66 -10.63 6.68 18.57
CA GLY A 66 -9.66 7.19 19.55
C GLY A 66 -10.34 7.92 20.70
N TYR A 67 -11.27 8.81 20.37
CA TYR A 67 -12.06 9.55 21.36
C TYR A 67 -12.97 8.62 22.17
N GLN A 68 -13.76 7.76 21.52
CA GLN A 68 -14.75 6.93 22.22
C GLN A 68 -14.14 5.83 23.08
N MET A 69 -12.96 5.29 22.72
CA MET A 69 -12.25 4.34 23.57
C MET A 69 -11.81 4.99 24.88
N ILE A 70 -11.37 6.24 24.84
CA ILE A 70 -10.99 6.97 26.05
C ILE A 70 -12.21 7.24 26.93
N ASP A 71 -13.32 7.70 26.35
CA ASP A 71 -14.58 7.91 27.07
C ASP A 71 -15.07 6.61 27.75
N ASP A 72 -14.94 5.46 27.09
CA ASP A 72 -15.33 4.17 27.67
C ASP A 72 -14.44 3.78 28.86
N PHE A 73 -13.13 3.98 28.76
CA PHE A 73 -12.21 3.70 29.88
C PHE A 73 -12.45 4.62 31.06
N GLU A 74 -12.78 5.90 30.83
CA GLU A 74 -13.19 6.84 31.86
C GLU A 74 -14.49 6.40 32.54
N ALA A 75 -15.52 6.09 31.72
CA ALA A 75 -16.82 5.67 32.23
C ALA A 75 -16.78 4.38 33.06
N ARG A 76 -15.87 3.46 32.69
CA ARG A 76 -15.63 2.21 33.45
C ARG A 76 -14.69 2.40 34.65
N GLY A 77 -14.16 3.60 34.88
CA GLY A 77 -13.21 3.89 35.93
C GLY A 77 -11.82 3.23 35.77
N LYS A 78 -11.54 2.71 34.57
CA LYS A 78 -10.25 2.07 34.24
C LYS A 78 -9.14 3.08 33.97
N LEU A 79 -9.49 4.28 33.50
CA LEU A 79 -8.58 5.39 33.26
C LEU A 79 -8.98 6.58 34.16
N LYS A 80 -8.06 6.99 35.02
CA LYS A 80 -8.29 8.11 35.96
C LYS A 80 -7.45 9.32 35.54
N PRO A 81 -7.81 10.56 35.96
CA PRO A 81 -7.02 11.75 35.64
C PRO A 81 -5.51 11.56 35.81
N GLY A 82 -4.73 12.06 34.83
CA GLY A 82 -3.27 11.90 34.79
C GLY A 82 -2.77 10.51 34.38
N GLY A 83 -3.68 9.61 34.00
CA GLY A 83 -3.34 8.27 33.53
C GLY A 83 -2.62 8.25 32.19
N MET A 84 -2.31 7.07 31.70
CA MET A 84 -1.61 6.83 30.44
C MET A 84 -2.40 5.93 29.51
N VAL A 85 -2.48 6.31 28.25
CA VAL A 85 -3.06 5.48 27.18
C VAL A 85 -1.91 4.93 26.33
N VAL A 86 -1.93 3.64 26.08
CA VAL A 86 -0.90 2.93 25.29
C VAL A 86 -1.56 2.27 24.08
N GLU A 87 -0.93 2.35 22.92
CA GLU A 87 -1.39 1.62 21.73
C GLU A 87 -0.22 1.20 20.84
N CYS A 88 -0.39 0.03 20.22
CA CYS A 88 0.48 -0.47 19.14
C CYS A 88 -0.07 0.05 17.84
N THR A 89 0.46 1.14 17.31
CA THR A 89 -0.05 1.69 16.06
C THR A 89 1.00 2.46 15.30
N SER A 90 0.97 2.31 14.00
CA SER A 90 1.85 3.01 13.08
C SER A 90 1.16 4.14 12.32
N GLY A 91 -0.09 4.48 12.66
CA GLY A 91 -0.86 5.37 11.80
C GLY A 91 -1.95 6.19 12.47
N ASN A 92 -3.07 6.23 11.78
CA ASN A 92 -4.20 7.09 12.08
C ASN A 92 -4.79 6.92 13.48
N THR A 93 -4.81 5.69 14.00
CA THR A 93 -5.33 5.41 15.35
C THR A 93 -4.50 6.11 16.42
N GLY A 94 -3.17 6.09 16.27
CA GLY A 94 -2.29 6.85 17.18
C GLY A 94 -2.59 8.33 17.21
N VAL A 95 -2.89 8.93 16.04
CA VAL A 95 -3.26 10.36 15.95
C VAL A 95 -4.58 10.63 16.67
N GLY A 96 -5.64 9.81 16.41
CA GLY A 96 -6.94 9.99 17.08
C GLY A 96 -6.85 9.83 18.60
N ILE A 97 -6.06 8.86 19.09
CA ILE A 97 -5.81 8.68 20.52
C ILE A 97 -4.99 9.84 21.09
N ALA A 98 -3.90 10.26 20.41
CA ALA A 98 -3.07 11.37 20.88
C ALA A 98 -3.85 12.66 21.00
N LEU A 99 -4.69 12.98 20.00
CA LEU A 99 -5.60 14.11 20.00
C LEU A 99 -6.51 14.10 21.22
N ALA A 100 -7.18 12.97 21.47
CA ALA A 100 -8.09 12.82 22.60
C ALA A 100 -7.35 12.90 23.94
N CYS A 101 -6.17 12.26 24.06
CA CYS A 101 -5.34 12.34 25.26
C CYS A 101 -4.89 13.77 25.56
N THR A 102 -4.47 14.51 24.56
CA THR A 102 -4.02 15.91 24.71
C THR A 102 -5.14 16.77 25.28
N VAL A 103 -6.34 16.67 24.74
CA VAL A 103 -7.52 17.47 25.18
C VAL A 103 -7.98 17.05 26.60
N ARG A 104 -7.91 15.75 26.93
CA ARG A 104 -8.37 15.20 28.21
C ARG A 104 -7.29 15.24 29.31
N GLY A 105 -6.05 15.64 28.98
CA GLY A 105 -4.94 15.71 29.93
C GLY A 105 -4.33 14.35 30.31
N TYR A 106 -4.46 13.36 29.43
CA TYR A 106 -3.80 12.06 29.58
C TYR A 106 -2.43 12.02 28.91
N ARG A 107 -1.56 11.19 29.41
CA ARG A 107 -0.31 10.84 28.72
C ARG A 107 -0.62 9.79 27.67
N SER A 108 0.06 9.86 26.53
CA SER A 108 -0.02 8.82 25.49
C SER A 108 1.34 8.24 25.18
N THR A 109 1.40 6.93 24.98
CA THR A 109 2.61 6.21 24.58
C THR A 109 2.27 5.26 23.44
N PHE A 110 3.03 5.36 22.34
CA PHE A 110 2.84 4.51 21.16
C PHE A 110 4.09 3.67 20.92
N THR A 111 3.89 2.37 20.67
CA THR A 111 4.95 1.49 20.20
C THR A 111 4.83 1.34 18.70
N MET A 112 5.94 1.50 17.98
CA MET A 112 5.99 1.51 16.53
C MET A 112 7.20 0.73 16.02
N PRO A 113 7.08 -0.08 14.95
CA PRO A 113 8.23 -0.71 14.33
C PRO A 113 9.11 0.32 13.61
N ASP A 114 10.41 0.05 13.53
CA ASP A 114 11.44 0.96 12.98
C ASP A 114 11.30 1.26 11.49
N LYS A 115 10.56 0.41 10.75
CA LYS A 115 10.20 0.64 9.33
C LYS A 115 9.22 1.81 9.10
N MET A 116 8.67 2.38 10.17
CA MET A 116 7.70 3.48 10.05
C MET A 116 8.37 4.80 9.68
N SER A 117 7.67 5.61 8.87
CA SER A 117 8.19 6.90 8.44
C SER A 117 8.42 7.87 9.61
N GLN A 118 9.46 8.70 9.50
CA GLN A 118 9.77 9.71 10.52
C GLN A 118 8.64 10.75 10.68
N GLU A 119 7.88 11.02 9.62
CA GLU A 119 6.72 11.93 9.63
C GLU A 119 5.65 11.43 10.60
N LYS A 120 5.33 10.15 10.59
CA LYS A 120 4.36 9.53 11.51
C LYS A 120 4.81 9.65 12.97
N ILE A 121 6.11 9.40 13.23
CA ILE A 121 6.69 9.55 14.57
C ILE A 121 6.64 11.02 15.03
N ARG A 122 7.03 11.95 14.16
CA ARG A 122 7.02 13.39 14.45
C ARG A 122 5.61 13.91 14.72
N MET A 123 4.62 13.45 13.98
CA MET A 123 3.23 13.84 14.17
C MET A 123 2.72 13.44 15.57
N LEU A 124 2.96 12.21 16.02
CA LEU A 124 2.58 11.78 17.36
C LEU A 124 3.31 12.56 18.45
N LYS A 125 4.60 12.82 18.27
CA LYS A 125 5.40 13.66 19.19
C LYS A 125 4.90 15.11 19.26
N ALA A 126 4.38 15.66 18.15
CA ALA A 126 3.80 17.00 18.12
C ALA A 126 2.56 17.13 19.01
N TYR A 127 1.78 16.05 19.17
CA TYR A 127 0.70 15.97 20.16
C TYR A 127 1.18 15.69 21.59
N GLY A 128 2.50 15.66 21.84
CA GLY A 128 3.07 15.40 23.18
C GLY A 128 3.19 13.90 23.53
N ALA A 129 2.96 13.01 22.57
CA ALA A 129 3.05 11.57 22.82
C ALA A 129 4.51 11.09 22.98
N ARG A 130 4.72 10.08 23.83
CA ARG A 130 5.93 9.27 23.85
C ARG A 130 5.84 8.21 22.75
N VAL A 131 6.87 8.11 21.90
CA VAL A 131 6.98 7.05 20.89
C VAL A 131 8.18 6.16 21.22
N ILE A 132 7.93 4.85 21.30
CA ILE A 132 8.94 3.81 21.50
C ILE A 132 9.07 3.08 20.15
N VAL A 133 10.25 3.20 19.55
CA VAL A 133 10.55 2.48 18.31
C VAL A 133 11.15 1.13 18.64
N THR A 134 10.65 0.07 18.00
CA THR A 134 11.04 -1.33 18.23
C THR A 134 11.50 -1.97 16.90
N PRO A 135 12.30 -3.05 16.96
CA PRO A 135 12.68 -3.76 15.73
C PRO A 135 11.46 -4.29 14.97
N THR A 136 11.51 -4.22 13.62
CA THR A 136 10.50 -4.84 12.75
C THR A 136 10.76 -6.34 12.56
N ALA A 137 12.04 -6.74 12.46
CA ALA A 137 12.45 -8.11 12.12
C ALA A 137 12.48 -9.02 13.35
N VAL A 138 11.37 -9.09 14.10
CA VAL A 138 11.18 -9.97 15.27
C VAL A 138 9.78 -10.59 15.23
N GLU A 139 9.65 -11.82 15.75
CA GLU A 139 8.38 -12.50 15.87
C GLU A 139 7.41 -11.71 16.77
N PRO A 140 6.08 -11.78 16.54
CA PRO A 140 5.07 -11.06 17.33
C PRO A 140 5.16 -11.34 18.85
N GLU A 141 5.53 -12.55 19.24
CA GLU A 141 5.68 -13.02 20.61
C GLU A 141 7.01 -12.58 21.25
N SER A 142 7.96 -12.09 20.47
CA SER A 142 9.24 -11.62 20.98
C SER A 142 9.05 -10.52 22.04
N PRO A 143 9.83 -10.51 23.11
CA PRO A 143 9.80 -9.43 24.11
C PRO A 143 10.11 -8.04 23.53
N GLU A 144 10.76 -7.98 22.37
CA GLU A 144 11.14 -6.76 21.67
C GLU A 144 10.11 -6.31 20.65
N SER A 145 9.09 -7.14 20.35
CA SER A 145 8.02 -6.77 19.43
C SER A 145 7.23 -5.57 19.95
N TYR A 146 6.73 -4.75 19.04
CA TYR A 146 5.95 -3.57 19.44
C TYR A 146 4.69 -3.94 20.23
N TYR A 147 4.12 -5.12 20.02
CA TYR A 147 3.01 -5.64 20.81
C TYR A 147 3.43 -5.97 22.26
N SER A 148 4.54 -6.69 22.43
CA SER A 148 5.04 -7.09 23.75
C SER A 148 5.54 -5.90 24.56
N VAL A 149 6.19 -4.94 23.91
CA VAL A 149 6.62 -3.69 24.53
C VAL A 149 5.42 -2.87 25.01
N ALA A 150 4.34 -2.75 24.22
CA ALA A 150 3.14 -2.03 24.67
C ALA A 150 2.50 -2.71 25.88
N ARG A 151 2.35 -4.04 25.86
CA ARG A 151 1.82 -4.81 27.00
C ARG A 151 2.66 -4.59 28.26
N ARG A 152 3.99 -4.63 28.14
CA ARG A 152 4.90 -4.37 29.25
C ARG A 152 4.76 -2.95 29.79
N VAL A 153 4.68 -1.93 28.93
CA VAL A 153 4.47 -0.53 29.36
C VAL A 153 3.19 -0.40 30.18
N VAL A 154 2.11 -1.07 29.77
CA VAL A 154 0.85 -1.05 30.54
C VAL A 154 1.00 -1.77 31.90
N GLN A 155 1.66 -2.93 31.93
CA GLN A 155 1.87 -3.70 33.17
C GLN A 155 2.73 -2.94 34.20
N GLU A 156 3.74 -2.23 33.73
CA GLU A 156 4.70 -1.49 34.57
C GLU A 156 4.20 -0.08 34.96
N THR A 157 3.14 0.42 34.33
CA THR A 157 2.65 1.79 34.57
C THR A 157 1.30 1.77 35.28
N PRO A 158 1.22 2.15 36.57
CA PRO A 158 -0.06 2.34 37.22
C PRO A 158 -0.97 3.33 36.53
N ASN A 159 -2.28 3.13 36.58
CA ASN A 159 -3.30 3.96 35.90
C ASN A 159 -3.02 4.10 34.39
N SER A 160 -2.72 2.97 33.74
CA SER A 160 -2.58 2.91 32.29
C SER A 160 -3.56 1.92 31.68
N VAL A 161 -3.92 2.16 30.42
CA VAL A 161 -4.81 1.31 29.63
C VAL A 161 -4.21 1.05 28.24
N HIS A 162 -4.46 -0.15 27.71
CA HIS A 162 -4.21 -0.48 26.31
C HIS A 162 -5.51 -0.35 25.53
N THR A 163 -5.54 0.44 24.47
CA THR A 163 -6.75 0.65 23.67
C THR A 163 -7.12 -0.55 22.84
N ASN A 164 -6.12 -1.30 22.31
CA ASN A 164 -6.29 -2.55 21.56
C ASN A 164 -7.38 -2.47 20.49
N GLN A 165 -7.15 -1.65 19.46
CA GLN A 165 -8.14 -1.31 18.45
C GLN A 165 -8.73 -2.52 17.69
N TYR A 166 -8.01 -3.65 17.64
CA TYR A 166 -8.44 -4.84 16.92
C TYR A 166 -9.52 -5.65 17.67
N ASP A 167 -9.42 -5.69 18.99
CA ASP A 167 -10.28 -6.53 19.82
C ASP A 167 -11.22 -5.72 20.73
N ASN A 168 -11.06 -4.40 20.75
CA ASN A 168 -11.89 -3.53 21.58
C ASN A 168 -13.30 -3.37 20.98
N PRO A 169 -14.36 -3.82 21.67
CA PRO A 169 -15.74 -3.72 21.14
C PRO A 169 -16.23 -2.28 20.98
N VAL A 170 -15.53 -1.31 21.58
CA VAL A 170 -15.84 0.11 21.39
C VAL A 170 -15.50 0.55 19.96
N ASN A 171 -14.58 -0.11 19.25
CA ASN A 171 -14.28 0.21 17.88
C ASN A 171 -15.51 0.07 16.96
N PRO A 172 -16.13 -1.10 16.79
CA PRO A 172 -17.38 -1.18 16.00
C PRO A 172 -18.54 -0.37 16.63
N LEU A 173 -18.63 -0.30 17.95
CA LEU A 173 -19.67 0.49 18.61
C LEU A 173 -19.58 2.00 18.30
N SER A 174 -18.37 2.53 18.13
CA SER A 174 -18.17 3.92 17.71
C SER A 174 -18.83 4.21 16.36
N HIS A 175 -18.64 3.34 15.40
CA HIS A 175 -19.20 3.49 14.06
C HIS A 175 -20.73 3.24 14.03
N TYR A 176 -21.20 2.32 14.86
CA TYR A 176 -22.64 2.10 15.07
C TYR A 176 -23.33 3.35 15.61
N ARG A 177 -22.69 4.05 16.56
CA ARG A 177 -23.24 5.24 17.21
C ARG A 177 -23.09 6.53 16.41
N THR A 178 -22.13 6.58 15.48
CA THR A 178 -21.79 7.83 14.78
C THR A 178 -21.85 7.69 13.26
N THR A 179 -20.98 6.92 12.64
CA THR A 179 -20.83 6.83 11.18
C THR A 179 -22.08 6.33 10.49
N GLY A 180 -22.69 5.26 11.00
CA GLY A 180 -23.95 4.71 10.46
C GLY A 180 -25.12 5.72 10.52
N PRO A 181 -25.44 6.28 11.69
CA PRO A 181 -26.46 7.31 11.82
C PRO A 181 -26.22 8.56 10.96
N GLU A 182 -24.97 9.00 10.83
CA GLU A 182 -24.64 10.14 9.97
C GLU A 182 -24.95 9.85 8.50
N ILE A 183 -24.47 8.71 7.97
CA ILE A 183 -24.74 8.30 6.59
C ILE A 183 -26.25 8.21 6.35
N TRP A 184 -26.98 7.52 7.22
CA TRP A 184 -28.43 7.35 7.10
C TRP A 184 -29.17 8.68 7.06
N ARG A 185 -28.85 9.59 7.99
CA ARG A 185 -29.42 10.93 8.04
C ARG A 185 -29.10 11.77 6.81
N GLN A 186 -27.81 11.78 6.40
CA GLN A 186 -27.32 12.59 5.28
C GLN A 186 -27.91 12.15 3.94
N THR A 187 -28.17 10.85 3.76
CA THR A 187 -28.79 10.28 2.57
C THR A 187 -30.33 10.23 2.66
N ARG A 188 -30.90 10.62 3.79
CA ARG A 188 -32.36 10.48 4.09
C ARG A 188 -32.81 9.02 3.93
N GLY A 189 -31.98 8.07 4.35
CA GLY A 189 -32.26 6.65 4.28
C GLY A 189 -32.09 6.01 2.90
N ARG A 190 -31.61 6.73 1.92
CA ARG A 190 -31.40 6.21 0.55
C ARG A 190 -29.97 5.72 0.40
N VAL A 191 -29.72 4.52 0.87
CA VAL A 191 -28.44 3.78 0.74
C VAL A 191 -28.77 2.37 0.33
N ASP A 192 -28.30 1.95 -0.84
CA ASP A 192 -28.42 0.58 -1.33
C ASP A 192 -27.15 -0.22 -1.05
N TYR A 193 -25.98 0.45 -1.14
CA TYR A 193 -24.69 -0.16 -0.85
C TYR A 193 -23.84 0.73 0.04
N PHE A 194 -23.19 0.13 1.03
CA PHE A 194 -22.13 0.75 1.81
C PHE A 194 -20.82 0.04 1.55
N VAL A 195 -19.80 0.77 1.10
CA VAL A 195 -18.48 0.22 0.73
C VAL A 195 -17.40 0.88 1.59
N CYS A 196 -16.50 0.09 2.18
CA CYS A 196 -15.32 0.62 2.86
C CYS A 196 -14.17 -0.39 2.87
N GLY A 197 -12.95 0.08 3.05
CA GLY A 197 -11.79 -0.77 3.29
C GLY A 197 -11.92 -1.54 4.61
N ILE A 198 -11.45 -2.79 4.63
CA ILE A 198 -11.44 -3.64 5.82
C ILE A 198 -10.00 -3.84 6.33
N GLY A 199 -9.76 -3.54 7.60
CA GLY A 199 -8.52 -3.74 8.35
C GLY A 199 -8.92 -4.13 9.76
N THR A 200 -8.93 -3.21 10.75
CA THR A 200 -9.47 -3.52 12.10
C THR A 200 -10.94 -3.93 12.09
N CYS A 201 -11.61 -3.78 10.97
CA CYS A 201 -13.01 -4.13 10.70
C CYS A 201 -14.07 -3.39 11.53
N GLY A 202 -13.71 -2.46 12.43
CA GLY A 202 -14.69 -1.73 13.23
C GLY A 202 -15.63 -0.88 12.40
N THR A 203 -15.11 -0.21 11.36
CA THR A 203 -15.92 0.65 10.48
C THR A 203 -17.01 -0.13 9.75
N ILE A 204 -16.65 -1.25 9.09
CA ILE A 204 -17.61 -2.06 8.36
C ILE A 204 -18.62 -2.73 9.28
N SER A 205 -18.15 -3.26 10.41
CA SER A 205 -18.99 -3.95 11.39
C SER A 205 -20.02 -3.03 12.02
N GLY A 206 -19.58 -1.87 12.53
CA GLY A 206 -20.46 -0.94 13.24
C GLY A 206 -21.41 -0.21 12.31
N THR A 207 -20.90 0.31 11.19
CA THR A 207 -21.72 1.00 10.18
C THR A 207 -22.68 0.03 9.50
N GLY A 208 -22.19 -1.14 9.08
CA GLY A 208 -22.99 -2.18 8.43
C GLY A 208 -24.14 -2.66 9.34
N ARG A 209 -23.86 -2.92 10.61
CA ARG A 209 -24.87 -3.26 11.60
C ARG A 209 -25.97 -2.19 11.65
N TYR A 210 -25.62 -0.92 11.84
CA TYR A 210 -26.59 0.16 11.93
C TYR A 210 -27.45 0.27 10.66
N LEU A 211 -26.82 0.27 9.47
CA LEU A 211 -27.54 0.42 8.22
C LEU A 211 -28.49 -0.75 7.96
N LYS A 212 -28.09 -1.99 8.26
CA LYS A 212 -28.96 -3.18 8.13
C LYS A 212 -30.11 -3.19 9.15
N GLU A 213 -29.92 -2.64 10.34
CA GLU A 213 -31.00 -2.47 11.31
C GLU A 213 -32.04 -1.42 10.83
N GLN A 214 -31.62 -0.41 10.05
CA GLN A 214 -32.54 0.56 9.44
C GLN A 214 -33.22 0.00 8.18
N ASN A 215 -32.44 -0.69 7.31
CA ASN A 215 -32.94 -1.32 6.10
C ASN A 215 -32.15 -2.63 5.83
N PRO A 216 -32.75 -3.82 6.06
CA PRO A 216 -32.07 -5.10 5.86
C PRO A 216 -31.58 -5.36 4.42
N ASN A 217 -32.10 -4.62 3.43
CA ASN A 217 -31.72 -4.77 2.03
C ASN A 217 -30.40 -4.06 1.68
N VAL A 218 -29.89 -3.18 2.55
CA VAL A 218 -28.59 -2.53 2.34
C VAL A 218 -27.50 -3.58 2.23
N LYS A 219 -26.72 -3.52 1.16
CA LYS A 219 -25.56 -4.39 0.94
C LYS A 219 -24.30 -3.73 1.50
N VAL A 220 -23.56 -4.48 2.30
CA VAL A 220 -22.32 -4.03 2.95
C VAL A 220 -21.15 -4.74 2.29
N VAL A 221 -20.25 -3.98 1.66
CA VAL A 221 -19.16 -4.50 0.84
C VAL A 221 -17.81 -4.05 1.41
N GLY A 222 -16.94 -5.01 1.65
CA GLY A 222 -15.55 -4.77 2.06
C GLY A 222 -14.61 -4.63 0.86
N ALA A 223 -13.66 -3.70 0.93
CA ALA A 223 -12.51 -3.68 0.04
C ALA A 223 -11.30 -4.25 0.78
N ASP A 224 -10.69 -5.29 0.22
CA ASP A 224 -9.59 -6.06 0.83
C ASP A 224 -8.40 -6.15 -0.14
N PRO A 225 -7.16 -5.86 0.30
CA PRO A 225 -5.99 -6.01 -0.55
C PRO A 225 -5.78 -7.45 -1.02
N GLU A 226 -5.25 -7.62 -2.21
CA GLU A 226 -4.63 -8.89 -2.60
C GLU A 226 -3.49 -9.20 -1.62
N GLY A 227 -3.51 -10.41 -1.05
CA GLY A 227 -2.57 -10.82 0.00
C GLY A 227 -3.11 -10.78 1.43
N SER A 228 -4.23 -10.09 1.69
CA SER A 228 -4.93 -10.18 2.98
C SER A 228 -5.76 -11.46 3.09
N MET A 229 -5.96 -11.96 4.30
CA MET A 229 -6.77 -13.16 4.53
C MET A 229 -8.26 -12.87 4.80
N LEU A 230 -8.65 -11.61 4.97
CA LEU A 230 -9.99 -11.25 5.45
C LEU A 230 -11.11 -11.67 4.51
N LYS A 231 -10.95 -11.54 3.19
CA LYS A 231 -11.95 -11.97 2.21
C LYS A 231 -12.29 -13.45 2.38
N ASP A 232 -11.26 -14.30 2.41
CA ASP A 232 -11.44 -15.76 2.47
C ASP A 232 -12.10 -16.19 3.76
N TRP A 233 -11.77 -15.53 4.87
CA TRP A 233 -12.43 -15.75 6.14
C TRP A 233 -13.89 -15.29 6.16
N ILE A 234 -14.17 -14.10 5.65
CA ILE A 234 -15.54 -13.55 5.64
C ILE A 234 -16.47 -14.42 4.80
N GLU A 235 -16.07 -14.72 3.56
CA GLU A 235 -16.92 -15.38 2.58
C GLU A 235 -16.94 -16.91 2.74
N ARG A 236 -15.82 -17.52 3.09
CA ARG A 236 -15.65 -18.97 3.09
C ARG A 236 -15.34 -19.57 4.46
N GLY A 237 -14.99 -18.76 5.46
CA GLY A 237 -14.54 -19.23 6.77
C GLY A 237 -13.18 -19.93 6.75
N VAL A 238 -12.35 -19.69 5.72
CA VAL A 238 -11.05 -20.34 5.52
C VAL A 238 -9.93 -19.39 5.88
N MET A 239 -8.98 -19.86 6.69
CA MET A 239 -7.72 -19.17 6.96
C MET A 239 -6.77 -19.45 5.79
N THR A 240 -6.37 -18.42 5.08
CA THR A 240 -5.37 -18.48 4.00
C THR A 240 -4.05 -17.86 4.47
N GLU A 241 -2.96 -18.22 3.81
CA GLU A 241 -1.68 -17.56 4.06
C GLU A 241 -1.73 -16.11 3.53
N ALA A 242 -1.32 -15.17 4.36
CA ALA A 242 -1.24 -13.77 3.96
C ALA A 242 0.05 -13.51 3.19
N HIS A 243 -0.01 -12.63 2.20
CA HIS A 243 1.13 -12.20 1.39
C HIS A 243 1.33 -10.70 1.47
N THR A 244 2.53 -10.23 1.16
CA THR A 244 2.86 -8.81 1.21
C THR A 244 2.10 -8.00 0.16
N TYR A 245 1.51 -6.90 0.57
CA TYR A 245 0.89 -5.86 -0.26
C TYR A 245 1.34 -4.47 0.20
N LYS A 246 1.10 -3.45 -0.61
CA LYS A 246 1.56 -2.07 -0.35
C LYS A 246 0.46 -1.12 0.15
N ILE A 247 -0.81 -1.46 -0.05
CA ILE A 247 -1.94 -0.66 0.43
C ILE A 247 -1.84 -0.51 1.95
N GLU A 248 -1.86 0.74 2.44
CA GLU A 248 -1.72 1.03 3.86
C GLU A 248 -3.09 1.20 4.54
N GLY A 249 -3.22 0.65 5.77
CA GLY A 249 -4.36 0.90 6.66
C GLY A 249 -5.56 -0.01 6.47
N ILE A 250 -5.51 -0.96 5.55
CA ILE A 250 -6.49 -2.02 5.36
C ILE A 250 -5.78 -3.34 5.04
N GLY A 251 -6.53 -4.45 5.15
CA GLY A 251 -5.98 -5.81 5.03
C GLY A 251 -5.31 -6.25 6.34
N GLU A 252 -5.37 -7.55 6.64
CA GLU A 252 -4.75 -8.15 7.83
C GLU A 252 -4.29 -9.59 7.53
N ASP A 253 -3.34 -10.07 8.35
CA ASP A 253 -2.81 -11.42 8.37
C ASP A 253 -3.37 -12.24 9.56
N PHE A 254 -4.36 -11.70 10.25
CA PHE A 254 -5.13 -12.33 11.32
C PHE A 254 -6.59 -11.83 11.31
N ILE A 255 -7.44 -12.43 12.12
CA ILE A 255 -8.87 -12.07 12.19
C ILE A 255 -9.12 -11.19 13.43
N PRO A 256 -9.44 -9.89 13.26
CA PRO A 256 -9.78 -9.01 14.38
C PRO A 256 -11.10 -9.42 15.05
N GLU A 257 -11.18 -9.35 16.38
CA GLU A 257 -12.44 -9.58 17.12
C GLU A 257 -13.50 -8.50 16.81
N ALA A 258 -13.08 -7.31 16.37
CA ALA A 258 -13.97 -6.26 15.94
C ALA A 258 -14.67 -6.56 14.59
N LEU A 259 -14.34 -7.67 13.93
CA LEU A 259 -15.02 -8.14 12.73
C LEU A 259 -16.35 -8.85 13.09
N HIS A 260 -17.45 -8.24 12.71
CA HIS A 260 -18.77 -8.83 12.78
C HIS A 260 -19.24 -9.26 11.39
N LYS A 261 -18.71 -10.41 10.91
CA LYS A 261 -18.91 -10.90 9.52
C LYS A 261 -20.36 -11.05 9.09
N GLN A 262 -21.29 -11.25 10.04
CA GLN A 262 -22.73 -11.37 9.75
C GLN A 262 -23.35 -10.09 9.16
N TYR A 263 -22.66 -8.95 9.24
CA TYR A 263 -23.11 -7.69 8.66
C TYR A 263 -22.41 -7.38 7.33
N VAL A 264 -21.51 -8.25 6.83
CA VAL A 264 -20.79 -8.07 5.56
C VAL A 264 -21.38 -9.03 4.54
N ASP A 265 -21.83 -8.50 3.39
CA ASP A 265 -22.45 -9.31 2.33
C ASP A 265 -21.42 -9.84 1.32
N GLU A 266 -20.37 -9.04 1.07
CA GLU A 266 -19.41 -9.32 0.01
C GLU A 266 -18.08 -8.64 0.31
N VAL A 267 -16.97 -9.19 -0.24
CA VAL A 267 -15.65 -8.56 -0.20
C VAL A 267 -15.04 -8.55 -1.60
N VAL A 268 -14.63 -7.37 -2.05
CA VAL A 268 -13.93 -7.18 -3.33
C VAL A 268 -12.41 -7.15 -3.08
N ARG A 269 -11.67 -8.03 -3.78
CA ARG A 269 -10.20 -7.97 -3.81
C ARG A 269 -9.75 -6.79 -4.65
N VAL A 270 -8.73 -6.08 -4.16
CA VAL A 270 -8.16 -4.95 -4.87
C VAL A 270 -6.63 -5.07 -4.87
N ASP A 271 -6.04 -5.03 -6.05
CA ASP A 271 -4.60 -5.01 -6.21
C ASP A 271 -4.01 -3.62 -5.89
N ASP A 272 -2.71 -3.61 -5.56
CA ASP A 272 -2.00 -2.37 -5.20
C ASP A 272 -2.07 -1.32 -6.31
N ARG A 273 -1.85 -1.69 -7.57
CA ARG A 273 -1.81 -0.75 -8.69
C ARG A 273 -3.15 -0.06 -8.89
N ALA A 274 -4.25 -0.82 -8.86
CA ALA A 274 -5.60 -0.27 -8.99
C ALA A 274 -5.90 0.73 -7.86
N ALA A 275 -5.55 0.37 -6.60
CA ALA A 275 -5.75 1.23 -5.43
C ALA A 275 -4.96 2.53 -5.52
N TYR A 276 -3.67 2.44 -5.85
CA TYR A 276 -2.78 3.60 -5.94
C TYR A 276 -3.14 4.51 -7.13
N THR A 277 -3.44 3.93 -8.29
CA THR A 277 -3.91 4.68 -9.46
C THR A 277 -5.21 5.42 -9.16
N MET A 278 -6.17 4.76 -8.49
CA MET A 278 -7.45 5.37 -8.13
C MET A 278 -7.29 6.50 -7.12
N ALA A 279 -6.41 6.37 -6.11
CA ALA A 279 -6.13 7.46 -5.18
C ALA A 279 -5.59 8.72 -5.90
N ARG A 280 -4.72 8.53 -6.89
CA ARG A 280 -4.21 9.62 -7.74
C ARG A 280 -5.29 10.22 -8.64
N ARG A 281 -6.16 9.40 -9.21
CA ARG A 281 -7.30 9.85 -10.01
C ARG A 281 -8.27 10.67 -9.18
N LEU A 282 -8.59 10.24 -7.95
CA LEU A 282 -9.43 11.02 -7.02
C LEU A 282 -8.85 12.42 -6.78
N ALA A 283 -7.54 12.53 -6.58
CA ALA A 283 -6.88 13.82 -6.41
C ALA A 283 -6.95 14.69 -7.69
N ARG A 284 -6.68 14.13 -8.86
CA ARG A 284 -6.55 14.85 -10.13
C ARG A 284 -7.89 15.14 -10.81
N GLU A 285 -8.86 14.24 -10.64
CA GLU A 285 -10.14 14.30 -11.36
C GLU A 285 -11.28 14.84 -10.46
N GLU A 286 -11.27 14.56 -9.15
CA GLU A 286 -12.31 14.96 -8.20
C GLU A 286 -11.85 16.06 -7.22
N GLY A 287 -10.55 16.37 -7.16
CA GLY A 287 -9.97 17.27 -6.15
C GLY A 287 -9.95 16.66 -4.74
N ILE A 288 -10.03 15.34 -4.64
CA ILE A 288 -10.11 14.58 -3.37
C ILE A 288 -8.75 13.94 -3.11
N LEU A 289 -7.92 14.57 -2.28
CA LEU A 289 -6.58 14.09 -1.92
C LEU A 289 -6.67 13.06 -0.78
N VAL A 290 -6.39 11.80 -1.07
CA VAL A 290 -6.60 10.66 -0.15
C VAL A 290 -5.46 9.63 -0.22
N GLY A 291 -5.42 8.70 0.76
CA GLY A 291 -4.49 7.58 0.78
C GLY A 291 -4.90 6.40 -0.11
N SER A 292 -4.03 5.38 -0.20
CA SER A 292 -4.23 4.18 -1.02
C SER A 292 -5.46 3.36 -0.61
N SER A 293 -5.77 3.30 0.69
CA SER A 293 -6.97 2.61 1.20
C SER A 293 -8.29 3.24 0.71
N ALA A 294 -8.32 4.56 0.53
CA ALA A 294 -9.46 5.23 -0.09
C ALA A 294 -9.56 4.89 -1.58
N GLY A 295 -8.42 4.81 -2.28
CA GLY A 295 -8.37 4.33 -3.67
C GLY A 295 -8.93 2.91 -3.79
N ALA A 296 -8.52 1.99 -2.91
CA ALA A 296 -9.04 0.62 -2.87
C ALA A 296 -10.56 0.59 -2.62
N ALA A 297 -11.06 1.39 -1.67
CA ALA A 297 -12.48 1.46 -1.39
C ALA A 297 -13.28 1.96 -2.62
N VAL A 298 -12.76 2.95 -3.36
CA VAL A 298 -13.41 3.45 -4.58
C VAL A 298 -13.34 2.43 -5.71
N VAL A 299 -12.22 1.69 -5.90
CA VAL A 299 -12.15 0.60 -6.87
C VAL A 299 -13.25 -0.42 -6.61
N ALA A 300 -13.40 -0.87 -5.35
CA ALA A 300 -14.46 -1.78 -4.96
C ALA A 300 -15.86 -1.17 -5.18
N ALA A 301 -16.06 0.11 -4.85
CA ALA A 301 -17.33 0.79 -5.08
C ALA A 301 -17.70 0.90 -6.57
N LEU A 302 -16.72 1.12 -7.46
CA LEU A 302 -16.94 1.15 -8.90
C LEU A 302 -17.23 -0.24 -9.47
N ASP A 303 -16.63 -1.29 -8.92
CA ASP A 303 -16.96 -2.68 -9.27
C ASP A 303 -18.43 -2.98 -8.93
N VAL A 304 -18.86 -2.65 -7.72
CA VAL A 304 -20.27 -2.74 -7.31
C VAL A 304 -21.16 -1.91 -8.23
N ALA A 305 -20.77 -0.67 -8.52
CA ALA A 305 -21.60 0.26 -9.30
C ALA A 305 -21.86 -0.18 -10.75
N ARG A 306 -20.92 -0.93 -11.36
CA ARG A 306 -21.09 -1.48 -12.71
C ARG A 306 -22.14 -2.56 -12.81
N ARG A 307 -22.46 -3.24 -11.71
CA ARG A 307 -23.41 -4.37 -11.64
C ARG A 307 -24.66 -4.05 -10.80
N ALA A 308 -24.67 -2.89 -10.13
CA ALA A 308 -25.83 -2.42 -9.40
C ALA A 308 -26.94 -1.89 -10.34
N PRO A 309 -28.20 -1.83 -9.88
CA PRO A 309 -29.26 -1.12 -10.61
C PRO A 309 -28.86 0.34 -10.94
N ASP A 310 -29.37 0.85 -12.04
CA ASP A 310 -29.05 2.19 -12.57
C ASP A 310 -29.36 3.33 -11.59
N ASP A 311 -30.35 3.16 -10.72
CA ASP A 311 -30.80 4.12 -9.71
C ASP A 311 -30.21 3.88 -8.31
N ALA A 312 -29.32 2.89 -8.17
CA ALA A 312 -28.71 2.54 -6.90
C ALA A 312 -27.87 3.69 -6.32
N VAL A 313 -27.90 3.83 -5.00
CA VAL A 313 -27.09 4.76 -4.21
C VAL A 313 -26.02 3.99 -3.45
N ILE A 314 -24.77 4.26 -3.79
CA ILE A 314 -23.58 3.62 -3.21
C ILE A 314 -22.83 4.65 -2.38
N VAL A 315 -22.69 4.41 -1.08
CA VAL A 315 -21.86 5.24 -0.20
C VAL A 315 -20.52 4.53 0.02
N VAL A 316 -19.43 5.17 -0.38
CA VAL A 316 -18.06 4.69 -0.17
C VAL A 316 -17.34 5.56 0.86
N LEU A 317 -16.73 4.94 1.89
CA LEU A 317 -16.02 5.66 2.93
C LEU A 317 -14.53 5.80 2.56
N LEU A 318 -14.05 7.06 2.54
CA LEU A 318 -12.66 7.44 2.32
C LEU A 318 -12.00 7.75 3.67
N PRO A 319 -11.10 6.87 4.18
CA PRO A 319 -10.77 6.87 5.60
C PRO A 319 -9.81 7.96 6.04
N ASP A 320 -8.93 8.47 5.17
CA ASP A 320 -7.91 9.44 5.56
C ASP A 320 -7.45 10.36 4.43
N SER A 321 -6.67 11.39 4.82
CA SER A 321 -6.09 12.37 3.91
C SER A 321 -4.82 11.85 3.21
N GLY A 322 -4.60 12.30 1.98
CA GLY A 322 -3.42 11.97 1.16
C GLY A 322 -2.16 12.74 1.52
N ASP A 323 -2.24 13.80 2.32
CA ASP A 323 -1.09 14.60 2.76
C ASP A 323 -0.04 13.79 3.54
N ARG A 324 -0.46 12.68 4.15
CA ARG A 324 0.41 11.71 4.85
C ARG A 324 1.18 10.77 3.92
N TYR A 325 0.90 10.82 2.62
CA TYR A 325 1.39 9.88 1.61
C TYR A 325 1.98 10.60 0.38
N LEU A 326 2.35 11.88 0.52
CA LEU A 326 2.93 12.68 -0.57
C LEU A 326 4.23 12.08 -1.10
N SER A 327 5.04 11.46 -0.23
CA SER A 327 6.27 10.77 -0.60
C SER A 327 6.06 9.33 -1.12
N LYS A 328 4.81 8.86 -1.22
CA LYS A 328 4.45 7.51 -1.67
C LYS A 328 3.44 7.57 -2.83
N VAL A 329 2.15 7.39 -2.55
CA VAL A 329 1.09 7.32 -3.56
C VAL A 329 1.04 8.54 -4.48
N HIS A 330 1.47 9.72 -4.01
CA HIS A 330 1.47 10.95 -4.79
C HIS A 330 2.85 11.36 -5.34
N SER A 331 3.91 10.55 -5.12
CA SER A 331 5.23 10.69 -5.75
C SER A 331 5.34 9.80 -6.98
N ASP A 332 5.71 10.39 -8.13
CA ASP A 332 5.92 9.65 -9.36
C ASP A 332 7.16 8.75 -9.26
N GLU A 333 8.21 9.20 -8.56
CA GLU A 333 9.43 8.45 -8.32
C GLU A 333 9.13 7.19 -7.53
N TRP A 334 8.43 7.32 -6.39
CA TRP A 334 8.06 6.18 -5.56
C TRP A 334 7.13 5.22 -6.29
N MET A 335 6.17 5.73 -7.05
CA MET A 335 5.25 4.90 -7.86
C MET A 335 6.01 4.11 -8.93
N LYS A 336 7.03 4.71 -9.57
CA LYS A 336 7.92 4.04 -10.53
C LYS A 336 8.75 2.94 -9.87
N GLU A 337 9.43 3.26 -8.77
CA GLU A 337 10.25 2.31 -8.01
C GLU A 337 9.44 1.10 -7.54
N ASN A 338 8.16 1.32 -7.22
CA ASN A 338 7.24 0.28 -6.79
C ASN A 338 6.39 -0.34 -7.91
N ARG A 339 6.61 0.05 -9.18
CA ARG A 339 5.92 -0.48 -10.38
C ARG A 339 4.40 -0.30 -10.35
N LEU A 340 3.92 0.80 -9.76
CA LEU A 340 2.51 1.11 -9.59
C LEU A 340 1.97 2.12 -10.61
N LEU A 341 2.83 2.76 -11.44
CA LEU A 341 2.36 3.61 -12.54
C LEU A 341 1.87 2.76 -13.72
N GLU A 342 0.69 3.11 -14.27
CA GLU A 342 0.23 2.55 -15.53
C GLU A 342 1.17 2.98 -16.67
N GLY A 343 1.52 2.05 -17.54
CA GLY A 343 2.39 2.29 -18.68
C GLY A 343 3.89 2.37 -18.35
N PHE A 344 4.28 2.20 -17.10
CA PHE A 344 5.68 2.10 -16.71
C PHE A 344 6.14 0.65 -16.63
N ASP A 345 6.14 -0.01 -17.76
CA ASP A 345 7.07 -1.10 -18.02
C ASP A 345 8.30 -0.44 -18.64
N PRO A 346 9.50 -0.49 -18.01
CA PRO A 346 10.66 0.19 -18.55
C PRO A 346 10.94 -0.33 -19.95
N THR A 347 11.40 0.56 -20.79
CA THR A 347 11.90 0.13 -22.09
C THR A 347 13.17 -0.72 -21.89
N VAL A 348 13.39 -1.61 -22.83
CA VAL A 348 14.63 -2.42 -22.89
C VAL A 348 15.89 -1.54 -22.82
N GLY A 349 15.85 -0.36 -23.44
CA GLY A 349 16.91 0.63 -23.37
C GLY A 349 17.16 1.15 -21.94
N GLU A 350 16.10 1.42 -21.18
CA GLU A 350 16.21 1.86 -19.78
C GLU A 350 16.76 0.72 -18.87
N VAL A 351 16.38 -0.53 -19.12
CA VAL A 351 16.93 -1.69 -18.40
C VAL A 351 18.44 -1.80 -18.64
N LEU A 352 18.88 -1.68 -19.89
CA LEU A 352 20.30 -1.72 -20.23
C LEU A 352 21.12 -0.61 -19.57
N GLN A 353 20.58 0.61 -19.53
CA GLN A 353 21.26 1.76 -18.90
C GLN A 353 21.44 1.62 -17.38
N ARG A 354 20.60 0.82 -16.72
CA ARG A 354 20.66 0.54 -15.27
C ARG A 354 21.65 -0.58 -14.91
N ARG A 355 22.20 -1.29 -15.88
CA ARG A 355 23.21 -2.33 -15.64
C ARG A 355 24.38 -1.73 -14.83
N ALA A 356 24.78 -2.42 -13.77
CA ALA A 356 25.86 -1.98 -12.87
C ALA A 356 27.12 -1.59 -13.65
N SER A 357 27.73 -0.48 -13.28
CA SER A 357 28.92 0.09 -13.93
C SER A 357 30.09 -0.90 -13.92
N GLY A 358 30.61 -1.23 -15.09
CA GLY A 358 31.83 -2.04 -15.23
C GLY A 358 31.83 -3.00 -16.39
N MET A 359 30.67 -3.38 -16.95
CA MET A 359 30.59 -4.27 -18.10
C MET A 359 30.12 -3.51 -19.36
N PRO A 360 30.76 -3.69 -20.53
CA PRO A 360 30.25 -3.10 -21.76
C PRO A 360 28.82 -3.54 -22.06
N LEU A 361 27.99 -2.65 -22.61
CA LEU A 361 26.62 -2.98 -23.01
C LEU A 361 26.57 -4.07 -24.09
N LEU A 362 27.59 -4.13 -24.93
CA LEU A 362 27.77 -5.12 -25.98
C LEU A 362 29.21 -5.59 -26.03
N VAL A 363 29.40 -6.89 -25.87
CA VAL A 363 30.64 -7.61 -26.23
C VAL A 363 30.30 -8.50 -27.41
N CYS A 364 31.01 -8.37 -28.55
CA CYS A 364 30.72 -9.12 -29.75
C CYS A 364 32.04 -9.46 -30.50
N ALA A 365 32.02 -10.43 -31.38
CA ALA A 365 33.08 -10.74 -32.35
C ALA A 365 32.66 -10.31 -33.76
N ASP A 366 33.62 -9.98 -34.60
CA ASP A 366 33.39 -9.90 -36.05
C ASP A 366 33.30 -11.31 -36.63
N ALA A 367 32.57 -11.48 -37.73
CA ALA A 367 32.41 -12.77 -38.41
C ALA A 367 33.78 -13.40 -38.86
N GLY A 368 34.79 -12.56 -39.11
CA GLY A 368 36.16 -13.01 -39.43
C GLY A 368 37.05 -13.31 -38.22
N THR A 369 36.59 -13.02 -36.99
CA THR A 369 37.37 -13.27 -35.77
C THR A 369 37.69 -14.77 -35.63
N ILE A 370 38.94 -15.12 -35.33
CA ILE A 370 39.30 -16.52 -35.10
C ILE A 370 38.69 -17.02 -33.79
N VAL A 371 38.15 -18.23 -33.77
CA VAL A 371 37.46 -18.84 -32.62
C VAL A 371 38.27 -18.75 -31.33
N ARG A 372 39.62 -18.97 -31.39
CA ARG A 372 40.49 -18.81 -30.23
C ARG A 372 40.43 -17.42 -29.61
N ASP A 373 40.37 -16.37 -30.43
CA ASP A 373 40.27 -14.97 -29.97
C ASP A 373 38.88 -14.67 -29.41
N ALA A 374 37.85 -15.22 -30.05
CA ALA A 374 36.47 -15.16 -29.54
C ALA A 374 36.32 -15.82 -28.14
N ILE A 375 36.98 -16.96 -27.90
CA ILE A 375 37.06 -17.59 -26.57
C ILE A 375 37.80 -16.67 -25.57
N GLY A 376 38.84 -15.95 -26.05
CA GLY A 376 39.52 -14.93 -25.23
C GLY A 376 38.56 -13.87 -24.70
N LEU A 377 37.66 -13.36 -25.54
CA LEU A 377 36.61 -12.41 -25.15
C LEU A 377 35.59 -13.01 -24.14
N ILE A 378 35.14 -14.25 -24.39
CA ILE A 378 34.25 -14.98 -23.50
C ILE A 378 34.84 -15.05 -22.08
N ARG A 379 36.11 -15.42 -21.97
CA ARG A 379 36.84 -15.51 -20.68
C ARG A 379 37.09 -14.15 -20.05
N GLN A 380 37.46 -13.15 -20.85
CA GLN A 380 37.78 -11.81 -20.36
C GLN A 380 36.57 -11.14 -19.69
N TYR A 381 35.38 -11.37 -20.24
CA TYR A 381 34.14 -10.73 -19.79
C TYR A 381 33.21 -11.67 -19.00
N ASP A 382 33.67 -12.90 -18.72
CA ASP A 382 32.90 -13.93 -17.99
C ASP A 382 31.48 -14.12 -18.54
N ILE A 383 31.39 -14.31 -19.87
CA ILE A 383 30.13 -14.47 -20.60
C ILE A 383 30.07 -15.87 -21.23
N SER A 384 28.87 -16.43 -21.36
CA SER A 384 28.61 -17.75 -21.98
C SER A 384 28.19 -17.68 -23.46
N GLN A 385 27.84 -16.50 -23.95
CA GLN A 385 27.34 -16.26 -25.30
C GLN A 385 27.98 -14.99 -25.86
N LEU A 386 28.58 -15.09 -27.06
CA LEU A 386 29.24 -13.99 -27.74
C LEU A 386 28.59 -13.79 -29.10
N PRO A 387 27.82 -12.70 -29.31
CA PRO A 387 27.26 -12.36 -30.62
C PRO A 387 28.32 -12.19 -31.69
N VAL A 388 28.03 -12.64 -32.90
CA VAL A 388 28.86 -12.47 -34.07
C VAL A 388 28.19 -11.49 -35.02
N LEU A 389 28.91 -10.41 -35.32
CA LEU A 389 28.40 -9.36 -36.19
C LEU A 389 29.23 -9.28 -37.48
N ARG A 390 28.57 -8.88 -38.59
CA ARG A 390 29.25 -8.48 -39.83
C ARG A 390 28.75 -7.14 -40.28
N GLY A 391 29.60 -6.15 -40.31
CA GLY A 391 29.20 -4.79 -40.67
C GLY A 391 28.07 -4.24 -39.72
N GLY A 392 28.08 -4.64 -38.47
CA GLY A 392 27.06 -4.25 -37.46
C GLY A 392 25.74 -5.03 -37.53
N ARG A 393 25.63 -6.04 -38.41
CA ARG A 393 24.44 -6.91 -38.51
C ARG A 393 24.67 -8.20 -37.74
N ASN A 394 23.66 -8.67 -37.06
CA ASN A 394 23.65 -9.92 -36.32
C ASN A 394 23.64 -11.12 -37.27
N GLU A 395 24.73 -11.87 -37.34
CA GLU A 395 24.88 -13.07 -38.18
C GLU A 395 24.78 -14.38 -37.42
N GLY A 396 25.16 -14.38 -36.13
CA GLY A 396 25.15 -15.59 -35.34
C GLY A 396 25.57 -15.35 -33.88
N VAL A 397 25.78 -16.41 -33.17
CA VAL A 397 26.30 -16.42 -31.78
C VAL A 397 27.27 -17.55 -31.57
N ILE A 398 28.37 -17.29 -30.86
CA ILE A 398 29.25 -18.33 -30.34
C ILE A 398 28.78 -18.65 -28.90
N ILE A 399 28.40 -19.91 -28.67
CA ILE A 399 28.01 -20.42 -27.36
C ILE A 399 29.17 -21.26 -26.80
N GLU A 400 29.66 -20.90 -25.60
CA GLU A 400 30.82 -21.53 -24.96
C GLU A 400 30.73 -23.07 -24.94
N ALA A 401 29.62 -23.61 -24.51
CA ALA A 401 29.38 -25.04 -24.41
C ALA A 401 29.43 -25.76 -25.76
N HIS A 402 28.98 -25.12 -26.85
CA HIS A 402 29.00 -25.70 -28.21
C HIS A 402 30.40 -25.71 -28.77
N ILE A 403 31.16 -24.62 -28.60
CA ILE A 403 32.56 -24.56 -29.04
C ILE A 403 33.43 -25.54 -28.28
N LEU A 404 33.21 -25.69 -26.96
CA LEU A 404 33.98 -26.69 -26.17
C LEU A 404 33.76 -28.10 -26.73
N ARG A 405 32.50 -28.47 -27.03
CA ARG A 405 32.18 -29.78 -27.64
C ARG A 405 32.86 -29.97 -29.00
N ALA A 406 32.72 -28.97 -29.87
CA ALA A 406 33.31 -29.02 -31.20
C ALA A 406 34.85 -29.11 -31.16
N ALA A 407 35.52 -28.41 -30.26
CA ALA A 407 36.95 -28.44 -30.09
C ALA A 407 37.50 -29.76 -29.49
N LEU A 408 36.68 -30.48 -28.72
CA LEU A 408 37.02 -31.83 -28.23
C LEU A 408 36.98 -32.87 -29.36
N GLU A 409 36.06 -32.68 -30.33
CA GLU A 409 35.93 -33.56 -31.50
C GLU A 409 36.97 -33.22 -32.60
N ASP A 410 37.16 -31.92 -32.90
CA ASP A 410 38.11 -31.41 -33.89
C ASP A 410 38.81 -30.15 -33.37
N PRO A 411 40.05 -30.26 -32.82
CA PRO A 411 40.83 -29.11 -32.35
C PRO A 411 41.11 -28.03 -33.41
N SER A 412 41.00 -28.34 -34.71
CA SER A 412 41.21 -27.38 -35.80
C SER A 412 40.13 -26.28 -35.82
N VAL A 413 38.99 -26.51 -35.17
CA VAL A 413 37.90 -25.52 -34.97
C VAL A 413 38.41 -24.23 -34.35
N LEU A 414 39.39 -24.31 -33.44
CA LEU A 414 39.98 -23.15 -32.78
C LEU A 414 40.70 -22.17 -33.73
N SER A 415 41.05 -22.61 -34.94
CA SER A 415 41.71 -21.81 -35.94
C SER A 415 40.78 -21.33 -37.06
N LYS A 416 39.51 -21.70 -37.01
CA LYS A 416 38.50 -21.28 -37.98
C LYS A 416 37.94 -19.88 -37.66
N PRO A 417 37.42 -19.13 -38.68
CA PRO A 417 36.64 -17.92 -38.43
C PRO A 417 35.36 -18.21 -37.62
N ALA A 418 34.92 -17.25 -36.85
CA ALA A 418 33.65 -17.33 -36.10
C ALA A 418 32.44 -17.66 -36.97
N ALA A 419 32.42 -17.12 -38.20
CA ALA A 419 31.33 -17.37 -39.17
C ALA A 419 31.18 -18.86 -39.55
N ASP A 420 32.25 -19.67 -39.46
CA ASP A 420 32.22 -21.07 -39.86
C ASP A 420 31.70 -22.02 -38.77
N VAL A 421 31.56 -21.50 -37.53
CA VAL A 421 31.27 -22.32 -36.34
C VAL A 421 30.15 -21.74 -35.46
N MET A 422 29.64 -20.53 -35.78
CA MET A 422 28.59 -19.89 -34.99
C MET A 422 27.24 -20.61 -35.12
N ASP A 423 26.46 -20.52 -34.06
CA ASP A 423 25.06 -20.91 -34.07
C ASP A 423 24.18 -19.81 -34.71
N ALA A 424 22.88 -20.11 -34.89
CA ALA A 424 21.91 -19.18 -35.42
C ALA A 424 21.90 -17.85 -34.61
N PRO A 425 21.57 -16.70 -35.27
CA PRO A 425 21.61 -15.40 -34.62
C PRO A 425 20.63 -15.32 -33.43
N LEU A 426 21.04 -14.58 -32.41
CA LEU A 426 20.18 -14.26 -31.27
C LEU A 426 18.96 -13.45 -31.76
N PRO A 427 17.80 -13.64 -31.15
CA PRO A 427 16.65 -12.79 -31.44
C PRO A 427 16.95 -11.34 -31.07
N GLU A 428 16.34 -10.42 -31.84
CA GLU A 428 16.50 -8.97 -31.66
C GLU A 428 15.25 -8.36 -31.06
N ILE A 429 15.42 -7.31 -30.27
CA ILE A 429 14.36 -6.49 -29.70
C ILE A 429 14.72 -5.01 -29.81
N SER A 430 13.75 -4.14 -30.02
CA SER A 430 13.97 -2.69 -30.05
C SER A 430 14.24 -2.15 -28.64
N ALA A 431 15.15 -1.18 -28.50
CA ALA A 431 15.38 -0.47 -27.25
C ALA A 431 14.11 0.25 -26.72
N GLY A 432 13.18 0.59 -27.61
CA GLY A 432 11.90 1.21 -27.23
C GLY A 432 10.79 0.23 -26.81
N GLU A 433 10.98 -1.08 -27.04
CA GLU A 433 10.03 -2.09 -26.54
C GLU A 433 10.15 -2.29 -25.05
N THR A 434 9.11 -2.88 -24.42
CA THR A 434 9.03 -2.98 -22.97
C THR A 434 9.78 -4.22 -22.43
N ALA A 435 10.19 -4.18 -21.16
CA ALA A 435 10.81 -5.32 -20.49
C ALA A 435 9.87 -6.53 -20.45
N GLU A 436 8.55 -6.32 -20.40
CA GLU A 436 7.54 -7.38 -20.50
C GLU A 436 7.59 -8.07 -21.86
N GLN A 437 7.68 -7.31 -22.97
CA GLN A 437 7.83 -7.87 -24.32
C GLN A 437 9.14 -8.65 -24.43
N ALA A 438 10.24 -8.13 -23.87
CA ALA A 438 11.51 -8.85 -23.83
C ALA A 438 11.38 -10.19 -23.08
N ARG A 439 10.69 -10.23 -21.94
CA ARG A 439 10.45 -11.43 -21.16
C ARG A 439 9.62 -12.46 -21.92
N GLN A 440 8.55 -12.02 -22.58
CA GLN A 440 7.72 -12.88 -23.41
C GLN A 440 8.52 -13.48 -24.58
N LEU A 441 9.36 -12.68 -25.24
CA LEU A 441 10.21 -13.15 -26.33
C LEU A 441 11.25 -14.17 -25.84
N MET A 442 11.87 -13.95 -24.68
CA MET A 442 12.80 -14.90 -24.07
C MET A 442 12.13 -16.21 -23.61
N ALA A 443 10.86 -16.15 -23.16
CA ALA A 443 10.11 -17.34 -22.74
C ALA A 443 9.71 -18.24 -23.91
N GLN A 444 9.52 -17.67 -25.10
CA GLN A 444 9.13 -18.41 -26.31
C GLN A 444 10.30 -19.14 -27.00
N ARG A 445 11.54 -18.88 -26.59
CA ARG A 445 12.76 -19.44 -27.19
C ARG A 445 13.74 -19.87 -26.10
N ASP A 446 14.44 -20.97 -26.34
CA ASP A 446 15.49 -21.48 -25.42
C ASP A 446 16.75 -20.58 -25.31
N GLY A 447 16.72 -19.37 -25.89
CA GLY A 447 17.80 -18.41 -25.85
C GLY A 447 17.80 -17.58 -24.56
N GLY A 448 18.91 -17.58 -23.82
CA GLY A 448 19.08 -16.81 -22.56
C GLY A 448 19.32 -15.31 -22.75
N ALA A 449 19.36 -14.79 -23.99
CA ALA A 449 19.72 -13.41 -24.30
C ALA A 449 19.00 -12.89 -25.56
N LEU A 450 18.83 -11.56 -25.63
CA LEU A 450 18.31 -10.81 -26.80
C LEU A 450 19.33 -9.74 -27.19
N LEU A 451 19.53 -9.52 -28.50
CA LEU A 451 20.25 -8.33 -28.96
C LEU A 451 19.33 -7.12 -29.00
N VAL A 452 19.77 -6.02 -28.41
CA VAL A 452 18.99 -4.79 -28.34
C VAL A 452 19.40 -3.87 -29.50
N ARG A 453 18.40 -3.48 -30.28
CA ARG A 453 18.55 -2.59 -31.45
C ARG A 453 18.07 -1.18 -31.11
N GLU A 454 18.90 -0.19 -31.45
CA GLU A 454 18.54 1.23 -31.46
C GLU A 454 18.72 1.78 -32.88
N GLY A 455 17.60 1.97 -33.57
CA GLY A 455 17.60 2.23 -35.01
C GLY A 455 18.20 1.07 -35.80
N ASP A 456 19.21 1.35 -36.62
CA ASP A 456 19.92 0.33 -37.43
C ASP A 456 21.14 -0.29 -36.71
N ARG A 457 21.43 0.10 -35.46
CA ARG A 457 22.60 -0.32 -34.69
C ARG A 457 22.20 -1.30 -33.59
N ILE A 458 23.04 -2.33 -33.38
CA ILE A 458 22.98 -3.15 -32.16
C ILE A 458 23.60 -2.33 -31.00
N ALA A 459 22.80 -2.00 -30.01
CA ALA A 459 23.17 -1.15 -28.89
C ALA A 459 23.66 -1.95 -27.66
N GLY A 460 23.21 -3.22 -27.54
CA GLY A 460 23.57 -4.03 -26.38
C GLY A 460 23.02 -5.46 -26.46
N ILE A 461 23.29 -6.21 -25.43
CA ILE A 461 22.74 -7.53 -25.18
C ILE A 461 21.96 -7.52 -23.85
N LEU A 462 20.72 -7.98 -23.87
CA LEU A 462 19.86 -8.12 -22.71
C LEU A 462 19.82 -9.60 -22.30
N THR A 463 20.08 -9.90 -21.05
CA THR A 463 20.09 -11.26 -20.50
C THR A 463 18.92 -11.49 -19.55
N ARG A 464 18.67 -12.77 -19.17
CA ARG A 464 17.69 -13.08 -18.13
C ARG A 464 18.03 -12.41 -16.80
N LEU A 465 19.32 -12.27 -16.48
CA LEU A 465 19.77 -11.64 -15.24
C LEU A 465 19.39 -10.15 -15.21
N ASP A 466 19.57 -9.43 -16.32
CA ASP A 466 19.17 -8.02 -16.42
C ASP A 466 17.67 -7.84 -16.16
N LEU A 467 16.84 -8.79 -16.61
CA LEU A 467 15.40 -8.77 -16.36
C LEU A 467 15.04 -9.19 -14.93
N ILE A 468 15.80 -10.12 -14.33
CA ILE A 468 15.60 -10.54 -12.92
C ILE A 468 15.97 -9.41 -11.97
N ASP A 469 17.12 -8.74 -12.18
CA ASP A 469 17.53 -7.56 -11.39
C ASP A 469 16.51 -6.41 -11.47
N HIS A 470 15.71 -6.42 -12.53
CA HIS A 470 14.60 -5.50 -12.67
C HIS A 470 13.32 -6.00 -11.96
N ILE A 471 13.19 -7.29 -11.66
CA ILE A 471 12.06 -7.91 -10.96
C ILE A 471 12.24 -7.87 -9.42
N LEU A 472 13.46 -7.94 -8.96
CA LEU A 472 13.84 -7.84 -7.55
C LEU A 472 13.95 -6.36 -7.10
#